data_8849fa7071a74e5ad0b002149e0e1b37
#
_entry.id   8849fa7071a74e5ad0b002149e0e1b37
#
_cell.length_a   1.000
_cell.length_b   1.000
_cell.length_c   1.000
_cell.angle_alpha   90.00
_cell.angle_beta   90.00
_cell.angle_gamma   90.00
#
_symmetry.space_group_name_H-M   'P 1'
#
loop_
_entity.id
_entity.type
_entity.pdbx_description
1 polymer ?
#
loop_
_entity_poly.entity_id
_entity_poly.type
_entity_poly.pdbx_seq_one_letter_code
_entity_poly.pdbx_strand_id
1 'polypeptide(L)'
;MRGAEMKTMPTPESADRQEEAGSGVPDDRRRSAGSVYTNVRRRSRERPPLKPWQKAMHAALHVAGASTLLAAGVVWTLNHQQPKYVKAGELLKLPASLVVAPPPVSEQTFRISMYLRKFTKDTLRANRIANAVIREGGKRNLDPALLIGLLIAENAKLDPQARSNVSARGLMQVMPFHAGKWKDCPSRDLADIDSNICYGTSILADLVRRSPSMQRALLRYNGCVRGTNTPNCYTYSGKVMKYADQAASAMLNIPLPTGLAPAE
;
A
#
# COMPACT_ATOMS: atom_id res chain seq x y z
N MET A 1 -26.80 -50.66 -28.25
CA MET A 1 -25.70 -51.12 -29.14
C MET A 1 -24.73 -49.96 -29.29
N ARG A 2 -23.44 -50.23 -29.06
CA ARG A 2 -22.21 -49.40 -29.15
C ARG A 2 -22.15 -48.30 -28.03
N GLY A 3 -21.40 -48.34 -26.95
CA GLY A 3 -20.04 -48.89 -26.78
C GLY A 3 -19.05 -47.79 -27.20
N ALA A 4 -18.68 -46.86 -26.30
CA ALA A 4 -17.56 -45.91 -26.51
C ALA A 4 -16.65 -46.00 -25.29
N GLU A 5 -15.45 -46.46 -25.57
CA GLU A 5 -14.37 -46.78 -24.68
C GLU A 5 -13.81 -45.57 -23.92
N MET A 6 -13.53 -45.85 -22.67
CA MET A 6 -12.78 -45.01 -21.75
C MET A 6 -11.28 -45.09 -22.09
N LYS A 7 -10.72 -44.02 -22.59
CA LYS A 7 -9.29 -43.94 -22.91
C LYS A 7 -8.54 -43.39 -21.70
N THR A 8 -7.88 -44.32 -21.01
CA THR A 8 -6.93 -44.04 -19.92
C THR A 8 -5.68 -43.36 -20.46
N MET A 9 -5.30 -42.25 -19.84
CA MET A 9 -3.99 -41.61 -20.05
C MET A 9 -2.94 -42.19 -19.11
N PRO A 10 -1.71 -42.38 -19.59
CA PRO A 10 -0.63 -42.97 -18.79
C PRO A 10 0.04 -41.91 -17.90
N THR A 11 0.41 -42.37 -16.71
CA THR A 11 1.33 -41.76 -15.74
C THR A 11 2.75 -41.68 -16.33
N PRO A 12 3.51 -40.59 -16.10
CA PRO A 12 4.94 -40.63 -16.33
C PRO A 12 5.67 -41.17 -15.11
N GLU A 13 6.44 -42.14 -15.43
CA GLU A 13 7.40 -42.98 -14.70
C GLU A 13 8.54 -42.13 -14.11
N SER A 14 8.88 -42.43 -12.88
CA SER A 14 10.04 -42.01 -12.13
C SER A 14 11.35 -42.42 -12.83
N ALA A 15 12.22 -41.48 -13.12
CA ALA A 15 13.60 -41.77 -13.50
C ALA A 15 14.53 -41.43 -12.34
N ASP A 16 14.89 -42.49 -11.65
CA ASP A 16 16.06 -42.67 -10.81
C ASP A 16 17.32 -42.41 -11.66
N ARG A 17 18.24 -41.58 -11.18
CA ARG A 17 19.61 -41.62 -11.66
C ARG A 17 20.58 -41.43 -10.52
N GLN A 18 21.23 -42.53 -10.29
CA GLN A 18 22.27 -42.91 -9.36
C GLN A 18 23.45 -41.91 -9.25
N GLU A 19 23.97 -41.90 -8.04
CA GLU A 19 25.29 -41.50 -7.61
C GLU A 19 26.39 -42.14 -8.47
N GLU A 20 27.41 -41.34 -8.81
CA GLU A 20 28.77 -41.86 -8.95
C GLU A 20 29.73 -40.98 -8.15
N ALA A 21 30.33 -41.65 -7.18
CA ALA A 21 31.45 -41.21 -6.39
C ALA A 21 32.71 -41.22 -7.26
N GLY A 22 33.45 -40.15 -7.25
CA GLY A 22 34.78 -40.01 -7.84
C GLY A 22 35.74 -39.40 -6.86
N SER A 23 36.45 -40.24 -6.13
CA SER A 23 37.62 -40.02 -5.29
C SER A 23 38.76 -39.45 -6.09
N GLY A 24 39.48 -38.47 -5.53
CA GLY A 24 40.74 -38.01 -6.11
C GLY A 24 41.39 -36.91 -5.29
N VAL A 25 42.00 -37.23 -4.15
CA VAL A 25 43.01 -36.43 -3.48
C VAL A 25 44.35 -36.72 -4.16
N PRO A 26 45.13 -35.73 -4.44
CA PRO A 26 46.59 -35.85 -4.26
C PRO A 26 47.07 -34.83 -3.25
N ASP A 27 47.63 -35.36 -2.20
CA ASP A 27 48.65 -34.83 -1.33
C ASP A 27 49.89 -34.47 -2.18
N ASP A 28 50.37 -33.25 -2.10
CA ASP A 28 51.82 -33.00 -2.30
C ASP A 28 52.31 -31.69 -1.63
N ARG A 29 53.09 -31.97 -0.57
CA ARG A 29 54.41 -31.43 -0.23
C ARG A 29 54.54 -29.92 0.00
N ARG A 30 54.67 -29.68 1.28
CA ARG A 30 55.57 -28.70 1.90
C ARG A 30 56.78 -28.34 1.03
N ARG A 31 56.88 -27.07 0.71
CA ARG A 31 58.17 -26.39 0.58
C ARG A 31 58.13 -25.10 1.38
N SER A 32 58.82 -25.13 2.48
CA SER A 32 59.25 -23.96 3.24
C SER A 32 60.19 -23.14 2.34
N ALA A 33 59.76 -21.95 1.97
CA ALA A 33 60.62 -20.92 1.41
C ALA A 33 60.55 -19.70 2.33
N GLY A 34 61.67 -19.37 2.90
CA GLY A 34 61.85 -18.33 3.90
C GLY A 34 61.34 -16.99 3.42
N SER A 35 60.55 -16.41 4.27
CA SER A 35 60.09 -15.03 4.12
C SER A 35 61.25 -14.09 4.45
N VAL A 36 61.89 -13.59 3.42
CA VAL A 36 62.77 -12.44 3.54
C VAL A 36 61.89 -11.21 3.67
N TYR A 37 61.63 -10.79 4.90
CA TYR A 37 61.04 -9.50 5.18
C TYR A 37 62.01 -8.40 4.75
N THR A 38 61.92 -7.95 3.52
CA THR A 38 62.51 -6.68 3.12
C THR A 38 61.64 -5.56 3.72
N ASN A 39 62.15 -4.94 4.76
CA ASN A 39 61.66 -3.69 5.30
C ASN A 39 61.75 -2.59 4.23
N VAL A 40 60.76 -2.51 3.35
CA VAL A 40 60.58 -1.36 2.50
C VAL A 40 60.05 -0.25 3.39
N ARG A 41 60.92 0.58 3.93
CA ARG A 41 60.57 1.89 4.49
C ARG A 41 59.77 2.63 3.43
N ARG A 42 58.44 2.63 3.57
CA ARG A 42 57.55 3.55 2.88
C ARG A 42 57.98 4.95 3.29
N ARG A 43 58.82 5.60 2.48
CA ARG A 43 58.96 7.04 2.53
C ARG A 43 57.57 7.62 2.32
N SER A 44 56.97 8.14 3.38
CA SER A 44 55.79 9.00 3.29
C SER A 44 56.20 10.16 2.37
N ARG A 45 55.74 10.10 1.12
CA ARG A 45 55.79 11.28 0.24
C ARG A 45 54.91 12.34 0.89
N GLU A 46 55.57 13.26 1.61
CA GLU A 46 54.92 14.47 2.06
C GLU A 46 54.40 15.19 0.81
N ARG A 47 53.08 15.33 0.72
CA ARG A 47 52.47 16.06 -0.38
C ARG A 47 52.88 17.52 -0.25
N PRO A 48 53.34 18.16 -1.34
CA PRO A 48 53.73 19.57 -1.27
C PRO A 48 52.52 20.41 -0.78
N PRO A 49 52.77 21.46 -0.01
CA PRO A 49 51.75 22.32 0.54
C PRO A 49 50.92 22.94 -0.61
N LEU A 50 49.61 22.87 -0.49
CA LEU A 50 48.67 23.41 -1.49
C LEU A 50 48.93 24.92 -1.68
N LYS A 51 48.98 25.35 -2.94
CA LYS A 51 49.05 26.76 -3.30
C LYS A 51 47.84 27.54 -2.76
N PRO A 52 47.97 28.84 -2.44
CA PRO A 52 46.87 29.63 -1.85
C PRO A 52 45.53 29.52 -2.61
N TRP A 53 45.58 29.53 -3.93
CA TRP A 53 44.38 29.40 -4.77
C TRP A 53 43.75 28.00 -4.67
N GLN A 54 44.52 26.94 -4.47
CA GLN A 54 43.99 25.57 -4.27
C GLN A 54 43.31 25.46 -2.92
N LYS A 55 43.82 26.12 -1.88
CA LYS A 55 43.15 26.18 -0.56
C LYS A 55 41.82 26.93 -0.67
N ALA A 56 41.78 28.04 -1.40
CA ALA A 56 40.54 28.79 -1.64
C ALA A 56 39.50 27.96 -2.43
N MET A 57 39.94 27.24 -3.44
CA MET A 57 39.07 26.37 -4.23
C MET A 57 38.51 25.19 -3.40
N HIS A 58 39.35 24.56 -2.55
CA HIS A 58 38.88 23.54 -1.62
C HIS A 58 37.84 24.09 -0.62
N ALA A 59 38.13 25.28 -0.05
CA ALA A 59 37.17 25.93 0.84
C ALA A 59 35.83 26.25 0.14
N ALA A 60 35.87 26.76 -1.08
CA ALA A 60 34.67 27.06 -1.89
C ALA A 60 33.87 25.77 -2.22
N LEU A 61 34.55 24.67 -2.55
CA LEU A 61 33.93 23.36 -2.78
C LEU A 61 33.29 22.79 -1.52
N HIS A 62 33.90 22.96 -0.36
CA HIS A 62 33.29 22.53 0.91
C HIS A 62 32.08 23.34 1.28
N VAL A 63 32.10 24.68 1.07
CA VAL A 63 30.95 25.54 1.31
C VAL A 63 29.81 25.21 0.33
N ALA A 64 30.10 25.05 -0.96
CA ALA A 64 29.11 24.66 -1.95
C ALA A 64 28.52 23.27 -1.66
N GLY A 65 29.37 22.29 -1.29
CA GLY A 65 28.93 20.96 -0.91
C GLY A 65 28.04 20.95 0.34
N ALA A 66 28.39 21.72 1.36
CA ALA A 66 27.57 21.84 2.58
C ALA A 66 26.21 22.51 2.28
N SER A 67 26.19 23.54 1.42
CA SER A 67 24.96 24.20 1.02
C SER A 67 24.04 23.29 0.21
N THR A 68 24.59 22.47 -0.69
CA THR A 68 23.79 21.50 -1.46
C THR A 68 23.26 20.38 -0.60
N LEU A 69 24.02 19.90 0.39
CA LEU A 69 23.55 18.89 1.35
C LEU A 69 22.44 19.43 2.26
N LEU A 70 22.57 20.68 2.73
CA LEU A 70 21.52 21.34 3.50
C LEU A 70 20.24 21.55 2.66
N ALA A 71 20.38 22.03 1.42
CA ALA A 71 19.24 22.18 0.52
C ALA A 71 18.58 20.82 0.20
N ALA A 72 19.37 19.79 -0.06
CA ALA A 72 18.87 18.43 -0.28
C ALA A 72 18.20 17.87 0.98
N GLY A 73 18.73 18.13 2.17
CA GLY A 73 18.13 17.76 3.44
C GLY A 73 16.78 18.45 3.68
N VAL A 74 16.70 19.74 3.39
CA VAL A 74 15.43 20.50 3.51
C VAL A 74 14.41 20.01 2.48
N VAL A 75 14.80 19.80 1.22
CA VAL A 75 13.90 19.24 0.19
C VAL A 75 13.50 17.81 0.57
N TRP A 76 14.42 17.00 1.09
CA TRP A 76 14.11 15.66 1.56
C TRP A 76 13.13 15.66 2.73
N THR A 77 13.33 16.54 3.74
CA THR A 77 12.41 16.66 4.88
C THR A 77 11.04 17.18 4.45
N LEU A 78 10.98 18.17 3.54
CA LEU A 78 9.72 18.68 3.01
C LEU A 78 8.99 17.64 2.14
N ASN A 79 9.72 16.84 1.36
CA ASN A 79 9.15 15.83 0.48
C ASN A 79 8.82 14.53 1.23
N HIS A 80 9.48 14.29 2.37
CA HIS A 80 9.23 13.13 3.24
C HIS A 80 8.36 13.47 4.46
N GLN A 81 7.93 14.69 4.61
CA GLN A 81 6.75 14.99 5.42
C GLN A 81 5.53 14.41 4.68
N GLN A 82 5.49 13.07 4.61
CA GLN A 82 4.22 12.39 4.44
C GLN A 82 3.28 13.05 5.46
N PRO A 83 2.06 13.45 5.07
CA PRO A 83 1.07 13.74 6.08
C PRO A 83 1.03 12.47 6.94
N LYS A 84 1.71 12.52 8.08
CA LYS A 84 1.48 11.53 9.12
C LYS A 84 0.00 11.64 9.31
N TYR A 85 -0.73 10.58 8.96
CA TYR A 85 -2.09 10.45 9.43
C TYR A 85 -1.96 10.48 10.94
N VAL A 86 -2.06 11.66 11.46
CA VAL A 86 -2.03 11.93 12.88
C VAL A 86 -3.23 11.15 13.37
N LYS A 87 -3.02 10.14 14.21
CA LYS A 87 -4.10 9.54 14.95
C LYS A 87 -4.92 10.70 15.48
N ALA A 88 -6.23 10.69 15.23
CA ALA A 88 -7.12 11.81 15.57
C ALA A 88 -6.94 12.33 17.03
N GLY A 89 -6.33 11.52 17.91
CA GLY A 89 -5.95 11.90 19.26
C GLY A 89 -4.62 12.66 19.41
N GLU A 90 -3.77 12.74 18.35
CA GLU A 90 -2.46 13.42 18.43
C GLU A 90 -2.49 14.84 17.83
N LEU A 91 -3.50 15.14 17.01
CA LEU A 91 -3.64 16.46 16.37
C LEU A 91 -3.96 17.58 17.34
N LEU A 92 -4.33 17.28 18.57
CA LEU A 92 -4.97 18.30 19.36
C LEU A 92 -4.69 18.19 20.86
N LYS A 93 -3.64 18.82 21.25
CA LYS A 93 -3.72 19.65 22.46
C LYS A 93 -4.47 20.98 22.12
N LEU A 94 -5.45 20.92 21.21
CA LEU A 94 -6.41 21.99 21.05
C LEU A 94 -7.35 21.97 22.24
N PRO A 95 -7.74 23.12 22.79
CA PRO A 95 -8.72 23.16 23.84
C PRO A 95 -9.96 22.37 23.41
N ALA A 96 -10.54 21.58 24.32
CA ALA A 96 -11.67 20.69 24.04
C ALA A 96 -12.85 21.38 23.32
N SER A 97 -12.96 22.70 23.43
CA SER A 97 -13.94 23.53 22.75
C SER A 97 -13.77 23.61 21.22
N LEU A 98 -12.60 23.20 20.68
CA LEU A 98 -12.35 23.16 19.24
C LEU A 98 -12.38 21.76 18.65
N VAL A 99 -12.56 20.73 19.47
CA VAL A 99 -12.80 19.37 19.00
C VAL A 99 -14.26 19.29 18.54
N VAL A 100 -14.47 19.52 17.24
CA VAL A 100 -15.78 19.26 16.64
C VAL A 100 -16.01 17.75 16.75
N ALA A 101 -16.98 17.34 17.54
CA ALA A 101 -17.37 15.93 17.63
C ALA A 101 -17.66 15.38 16.23
N PRO A 102 -17.24 14.16 15.90
CA PRO A 102 -17.58 13.57 14.61
C PRO A 102 -19.10 13.56 14.47
N PRO A 103 -19.63 13.92 13.29
CA PRO A 103 -21.07 13.97 13.07
C PRO A 103 -21.73 12.60 13.37
N PRO A 104 -22.98 12.55 13.80
CA PRO A 104 -23.68 11.31 14.07
C PRO A 104 -23.66 10.40 12.84
N VAL A 105 -23.65 9.09 13.05
CA VAL A 105 -23.54 8.08 11.97
C VAL A 105 -24.55 8.31 10.86
N SER A 106 -25.77 8.74 11.20
CA SER A 106 -26.81 9.09 10.24
C SER A 106 -26.40 10.24 9.30
N GLU A 107 -25.79 11.28 9.83
CA GLU A 107 -25.29 12.41 9.05
C GLU A 107 -24.13 12.00 8.14
N GLN A 108 -23.18 11.25 8.66
CA GLN A 108 -22.06 10.73 7.85
C GLN A 108 -22.58 9.85 6.71
N THR A 109 -23.52 8.95 7.00
CA THR A 109 -24.14 8.09 5.99
C THR A 109 -24.81 8.91 4.90
N PHE A 110 -25.57 9.95 5.29
CA PHE A 110 -26.21 10.84 4.34
C PHE A 110 -25.18 11.53 3.43
N ARG A 111 -24.14 12.15 3.99
CA ARG A 111 -23.11 12.85 3.23
C ARG A 111 -22.37 11.91 2.27
N ILE A 112 -22.03 10.71 2.71
CA ILE A 112 -21.41 9.69 1.87
C ILE A 112 -22.36 9.30 0.73
N SER A 113 -23.61 9.00 1.04
CA SER A 113 -24.59 8.63 0.02
C SER A 113 -24.75 9.72 -1.04
N MET A 114 -24.90 10.98 -0.63
CA MET A 114 -25.00 12.12 -1.54
C MET A 114 -23.73 12.26 -2.42
N TYR A 115 -22.56 12.04 -1.88
CA TYR A 115 -21.32 12.05 -2.65
C TYR A 115 -21.28 10.93 -3.68
N LEU A 116 -21.65 9.70 -3.28
CA LEU A 116 -21.66 8.52 -4.15
C LEU A 116 -22.65 8.63 -5.32
N ARG A 117 -23.71 9.43 -5.20
CA ARG A 117 -24.64 9.71 -6.31
C ARG A 117 -23.99 10.42 -7.51
N LYS A 118 -22.80 10.96 -7.36
CA LYS A 118 -21.98 11.45 -8.48
C LYS A 118 -21.48 10.32 -9.39
N PHE A 119 -21.41 9.10 -8.87
CA PHE A 119 -20.87 7.91 -9.53
C PHE A 119 -21.93 6.88 -9.90
N THR A 120 -23.12 6.94 -9.28
CA THR A 120 -24.26 6.07 -9.60
C THR A 120 -25.57 6.82 -9.50
N LYS A 121 -26.48 6.56 -10.44
CA LYS A 121 -27.85 7.09 -10.39
C LYS A 121 -28.75 6.31 -9.44
N ASP A 122 -28.32 5.11 -9.02
CA ASP A 122 -29.04 4.25 -8.12
C ASP A 122 -28.89 4.73 -6.67
N THR A 123 -29.89 5.41 -6.18
CA THR A 123 -29.95 5.96 -4.83
C THR A 123 -29.90 4.89 -3.74
N LEU A 124 -30.58 3.76 -3.96
CA LEU A 124 -30.61 2.66 -2.99
C LEU A 124 -29.22 2.03 -2.88
N ARG A 125 -28.55 1.86 -4.00
CA ARG A 125 -27.15 1.39 -4.05
C ARG A 125 -26.22 2.36 -3.31
N ALA A 126 -26.31 3.66 -3.58
CA ALA A 126 -25.50 4.67 -2.91
C ALA A 126 -25.70 4.63 -1.38
N ASN A 127 -26.96 4.54 -0.92
CA ASN A 127 -27.29 4.42 0.50
C ASN A 127 -26.74 3.14 1.12
N ARG A 128 -26.87 2.00 0.44
CA ARG A 128 -26.38 0.70 0.92
C ARG A 128 -24.86 0.70 1.04
N ILE A 129 -24.16 1.25 0.04
CA ILE A 129 -22.70 1.41 0.08
C ILE A 129 -22.28 2.31 1.26
N ALA A 130 -22.96 3.46 1.44
CA ALA A 130 -22.65 4.39 2.53
C ALA A 130 -22.78 3.72 3.92
N ASN A 131 -23.89 3.01 4.14
CA ASN A 131 -24.10 2.27 5.39
C ASN A 131 -23.03 1.19 5.60
N ALA A 132 -22.69 0.43 4.56
CA ALA A 132 -21.68 -0.60 4.64
C ALA A 132 -20.29 -0.02 4.93
N VAL A 133 -19.92 1.10 4.30
CA VAL A 133 -18.63 1.79 4.53
C VAL A 133 -18.51 2.28 5.97
N ILE A 134 -19.54 2.92 6.51
CA ILE A 134 -19.53 3.39 7.91
C ILE A 134 -19.44 2.21 8.86
N ARG A 135 -20.26 1.19 8.67
CA ARG A 135 -20.29 0.01 9.54
C ARG A 135 -18.94 -0.74 9.53
N GLU A 136 -18.43 -1.05 8.35
CA GLU A 136 -17.22 -1.86 8.23
C GLU A 136 -15.95 -1.06 8.51
N GLY A 137 -15.96 0.23 8.17
CA GLY A 137 -14.89 1.17 8.55
C GLY A 137 -14.78 1.31 10.06
N GLY A 138 -15.91 1.52 10.76
CA GLY A 138 -15.95 1.60 12.22
C GLY A 138 -15.44 0.34 12.91
N LYS A 139 -15.86 -0.86 12.45
CA LYS A 139 -15.39 -2.14 12.99
C LYS A 139 -13.87 -2.30 12.89
N ARG A 140 -13.23 -1.71 11.88
CA ARG A 140 -11.80 -1.93 11.56
C ARG A 140 -10.92 -0.71 11.76
N ASN A 141 -11.50 0.36 12.33
CA ASN A 141 -10.82 1.64 12.54
C ASN A 141 -10.18 2.19 11.24
N LEU A 142 -10.96 2.18 10.16
CA LEU A 142 -10.58 2.73 8.87
C LEU A 142 -11.43 3.96 8.57
N ASP A 143 -10.76 5.01 8.06
CA ASP A 143 -11.42 6.25 7.66
C ASP A 143 -12.41 6.01 6.53
N PRO A 144 -13.69 6.43 6.65
CA PRO A 144 -14.68 6.32 5.59
C PRO A 144 -14.27 6.99 4.28
N ALA A 145 -13.60 8.15 4.32
CA ALA A 145 -13.13 8.83 3.12
C ALA A 145 -12.07 7.99 2.39
N LEU A 146 -11.16 7.35 3.13
CA LEU A 146 -10.19 6.41 2.57
C LEU A 146 -10.89 5.23 1.88
N LEU A 147 -11.91 4.65 2.52
CA LEU A 147 -12.67 3.54 1.94
C LEU A 147 -13.41 3.95 0.67
N ILE A 148 -13.97 5.16 0.62
CA ILE A 148 -14.60 5.71 -0.57
C ILE A 148 -13.56 5.94 -1.68
N GLY A 149 -12.40 6.50 -1.33
CA GLY A 149 -11.29 6.67 -2.26
C GLY A 149 -10.86 5.36 -2.89
N LEU A 150 -10.78 4.30 -2.09
CA LEU A 150 -10.47 2.95 -2.54
C LEU A 150 -11.57 2.40 -3.45
N LEU A 151 -12.84 2.48 -3.05
CA LEU A 151 -13.98 2.07 -3.87
C LEU A 151 -13.97 2.71 -5.26
N ILE A 152 -13.77 4.02 -5.32
CA ILE A 152 -13.74 4.76 -6.59
C ILE A 152 -12.51 4.39 -7.43
N ALA A 153 -11.36 4.15 -6.78
CA ALA A 153 -10.15 3.73 -7.47
C ALA A 153 -10.30 2.35 -8.11
N GLU A 154 -11.00 1.43 -7.44
CA GLU A 154 -11.23 0.05 -7.91
C GLU A 154 -12.39 -0.02 -8.91
N ASN A 155 -13.46 0.72 -8.65
CA ASN A 155 -14.71 0.62 -9.42
C ASN A 155 -15.44 1.95 -9.45
N ALA A 156 -15.03 2.85 -10.34
CA ALA A 156 -15.59 4.20 -10.45
C ALA A 156 -17.09 4.22 -10.81
N LYS A 157 -17.64 3.14 -11.37
CA LYS A 157 -19.07 3.03 -11.69
C LYS A 157 -19.90 2.51 -10.53
N LEU A 158 -19.27 2.10 -9.45
CA LEU A 158 -19.89 1.47 -8.28
C LEU A 158 -20.83 0.31 -8.66
N ASP A 159 -20.40 -0.50 -9.64
CA ASP A 159 -21.14 -1.66 -10.11
C ASP A 159 -20.81 -2.90 -9.26
N PRO A 160 -21.75 -3.46 -8.49
CA PRO A 160 -21.52 -4.65 -7.69
C PRO A 160 -21.16 -5.89 -8.52
N GLN A 161 -21.57 -5.92 -9.80
CA GLN A 161 -21.32 -7.05 -10.70
C GLN A 161 -19.99 -6.93 -11.46
N ALA A 162 -19.23 -5.86 -11.23
CA ALA A 162 -17.96 -5.64 -11.93
C ALA A 162 -17.00 -6.80 -11.73
N ARG A 163 -16.32 -7.17 -12.82
CA ARG A 163 -15.27 -8.20 -12.85
C ARG A 163 -14.07 -7.71 -13.60
N SER A 164 -12.89 -7.95 -13.06
CA SER A 164 -11.62 -7.67 -13.76
C SER A 164 -11.15 -8.87 -14.57
N ASN A 165 -10.20 -8.65 -15.47
CA ASN A 165 -9.55 -9.70 -16.26
C ASN A 165 -8.81 -10.74 -15.40
N VAL A 166 -8.44 -10.38 -14.17
CA VAL A 166 -7.79 -11.28 -13.19
C VAL A 166 -8.79 -11.85 -12.18
N SER A 167 -10.08 -11.82 -12.49
CA SER A 167 -11.19 -12.36 -11.68
C SER A 167 -11.50 -11.64 -10.37
N ALA A 168 -10.97 -10.44 -10.13
CA ALA A 168 -11.41 -9.61 -9.01
C ALA A 168 -12.88 -9.20 -9.21
N ARG A 169 -13.66 -9.07 -8.12
CA ARG A 169 -15.10 -8.89 -8.17
C ARG A 169 -15.61 -7.76 -7.29
N GLY A 170 -16.66 -7.11 -7.77
CA GLY A 170 -17.51 -6.20 -7.03
C GLY A 170 -16.89 -4.81 -6.81
N LEU A 171 -17.40 -4.12 -5.81
CA LEU A 171 -17.11 -2.72 -5.53
C LEU A 171 -15.64 -2.47 -5.15
N MET A 172 -15.08 -3.34 -4.34
CA MET A 172 -13.69 -3.24 -3.85
C MET A 172 -12.74 -4.20 -4.58
N GLN A 173 -13.17 -4.77 -5.71
CA GLN A 173 -12.38 -5.69 -6.54
C GLN A 173 -11.70 -6.80 -5.73
N VAL A 174 -12.50 -7.50 -4.94
CA VAL A 174 -12.03 -8.58 -4.07
C VAL A 174 -11.75 -9.84 -4.88
N MET A 175 -10.58 -10.44 -4.67
CA MET A 175 -10.23 -11.73 -5.30
C MET A 175 -11.05 -12.87 -4.70
N PRO A 176 -11.56 -13.83 -5.52
CA PRO A 176 -12.44 -14.92 -5.06
C PRO A 176 -11.88 -15.77 -3.92
N PHE A 177 -10.57 -15.96 -3.86
CA PHE A 177 -9.94 -16.75 -2.79
C PHE A 177 -10.00 -16.09 -1.40
N HIS A 178 -10.48 -14.84 -1.31
CA HIS A 178 -10.74 -14.17 -0.04
C HIS A 178 -12.16 -14.45 0.49
N ALA A 179 -13.07 -14.89 -0.36
CA ALA A 179 -14.44 -15.17 0.05
C ALA A 179 -14.51 -16.28 1.11
N GLY A 180 -15.08 -15.97 2.26
CA GLY A 180 -15.19 -16.89 3.39
C GLY A 180 -14.01 -16.87 4.37
N LYS A 181 -12.97 -16.05 4.17
CA LYS A 181 -11.86 -15.94 5.13
C LYS A 181 -12.24 -15.23 6.43
N TRP A 182 -13.16 -14.29 6.36
CA TRP A 182 -13.67 -13.56 7.53
C TRP A 182 -15.10 -14.00 7.81
N LYS A 183 -15.31 -14.57 8.99
CA LYS A 183 -16.61 -15.12 9.41
C LYS A 183 -17.66 -14.05 9.74
N ASP A 184 -17.21 -12.82 10.02
CA ASP A 184 -18.07 -11.66 10.30
C ASP A 184 -18.63 -11.01 9.02
N CYS A 185 -18.23 -11.47 7.84
CA CYS A 185 -18.81 -11.02 6.58
C CYS A 185 -20.12 -11.80 6.26
N PRO A 186 -21.18 -11.10 5.75
CA PRO A 186 -22.52 -11.66 5.66
C PRO A 186 -22.63 -12.91 4.79
N SER A 187 -21.93 -12.96 3.67
CA SER A 187 -21.96 -14.09 2.74
C SER A 187 -20.64 -14.24 1.97
N ARG A 188 -20.51 -15.31 1.17
CA ARG A 188 -19.39 -15.49 0.25
C ARG A 188 -19.61 -14.84 -1.12
N ASP A 189 -20.78 -14.28 -1.35
CA ASP A 189 -21.11 -13.61 -2.60
C ASP A 189 -20.38 -12.26 -2.68
N LEU A 190 -19.44 -12.17 -3.59
CA LEU A 190 -18.68 -10.94 -3.85
C LEU A 190 -19.41 -9.92 -4.73
N ALA A 191 -20.59 -10.27 -5.26
CA ALA A 191 -21.49 -9.34 -5.92
C ALA A 191 -22.47 -8.68 -4.92
N ASP A 192 -22.60 -9.25 -3.71
CA ASP A 192 -23.34 -8.60 -2.63
C ASP A 192 -22.54 -7.42 -2.05
N ILE A 193 -23.18 -6.25 -1.98
CA ILE A 193 -22.56 -4.98 -1.56
C ILE A 193 -21.94 -5.10 -0.16
N ASP A 194 -22.71 -5.61 0.81
CA ASP A 194 -22.28 -5.68 2.20
C ASP A 194 -21.14 -6.67 2.39
N SER A 195 -21.21 -7.81 1.73
CA SER A 195 -20.15 -8.82 1.76
C SER A 195 -18.87 -8.33 1.08
N ASN A 196 -18.98 -7.69 -0.08
CA ASN A 196 -17.84 -7.18 -0.81
C ASN A 196 -17.08 -6.11 -0.02
N ILE A 197 -17.81 -5.14 0.56
CA ILE A 197 -17.23 -4.09 1.40
C ILE A 197 -16.63 -4.70 2.67
N CYS A 198 -17.30 -5.68 3.29
CA CYS A 198 -16.74 -6.39 4.45
C CYS A 198 -15.40 -7.05 4.11
N TYR A 199 -15.30 -7.82 3.04
CA TYR A 199 -14.05 -8.45 2.63
C TYR A 199 -12.97 -7.43 2.25
N GLY A 200 -13.31 -6.43 1.45
CA GLY A 200 -12.37 -5.41 1.01
C GLY A 200 -11.77 -4.63 2.19
N THR A 201 -12.60 -4.21 3.14
CA THR A 201 -12.15 -3.52 4.36
C THR A 201 -11.33 -4.43 5.28
N SER A 202 -11.69 -5.72 5.37
CA SER A 202 -10.90 -6.70 6.13
C SER A 202 -9.52 -6.91 5.55
N ILE A 203 -9.42 -7.02 4.21
CA ILE A 203 -8.14 -7.12 3.50
C ILE A 203 -7.30 -5.86 3.77
N LEU A 204 -7.89 -4.67 3.59
CA LEU A 204 -7.17 -3.42 3.81
C LEU A 204 -6.68 -3.31 5.27
N ALA A 205 -7.54 -3.58 6.25
CA ALA A 205 -7.17 -3.54 7.67
C ALA A 205 -6.01 -4.49 8.00
N ASP A 206 -6.04 -5.70 7.45
CA ASP A 206 -4.96 -6.67 7.61
C ASP A 206 -3.65 -6.20 6.98
N LEU A 207 -3.72 -5.60 5.78
CA LEU A 207 -2.55 -5.02 5.12
C LEU A 207 -1.99 -3.81 5.85
N VAL A 208 -2.86 -2.96 6.42
CA VAL A 208 -2.44 -1.80 7.23
C VAL A 208 -1.67 -2.26 8.47
N ARG A 209 -2.16 -3.29 9.18
CA ARG A 209 -1.44 -3.83 10.36
C ARG A 209 -0.06 -4.39 10.02
N ARG A 210 0.11 -4.95 8.80
CA ARG A 210 1.35 -5.62 8.36
C ARG A 210 2.25 -4.75 7.47
N SER A 211 1.93 -3.48 7.33
CA SER A 211 2.68 -2.57 6.47
C SER A 211 3.26 -1.41 7.27
N PRO A 212 4.46 -0.92 6.93
CA PRO A 212 5.08 0.20 7.63
C PRO A 212 4.37 1.55 7.37
N SER A 213 3.52 1.63 6.35
CA SER A 213 2.76 2.83 6.02
C SER A 213 1.46 2.49 5.27
N MET A 214 0.50 3.43 5.27
CA MET A 214 -0.73 3.34 4.49
C MET A 214 -0.43 3.19 2.99
N GLN A 215 0.54 3.94 2.48
CA GLN A 215 0.95 3.82 1.09
C GLN A 215 1.36 2.39 0.73
N ARG A 216 2.16 1.74 1.57
CA ARG A 216 2.57 0.34 1.35
C ARG A 216 1.41 -0.63 1.46
N ALA A 217 0.46 -0.38 2.37
CA ALA A 217 -0.76 -1.17 2.49
C ALA A 217 -1.60 -1.09 1.20
N LEU A 218 -1.82 0.12 0.68
CA LEU A 218 -2.54 0.34 -0.57
C LEU A 218 -1.85 -0.29 -1.78
N LEU A 219 -0.53 -0.18 -1.87
CA LEU A 219 0.23 -0.87 -2.93
C LEU A 219 0.03 -2.39 -2.88
N ARG A 220 0.07 -2.98 -1.69
CA ARG A 220 -0.19 -4.42 -1.50
C ARG A 220 -1.63 -4.79 -1.81
N TYR A 221 -2.60 -3.91 -1.52
CA TYR A 221 -3.99 -4.12 -1.89
C TYR A 221 -4.15 -4.27 -3.40
N ASN A 222 -3.51 -3.42 -4.18
CA ASN A 222 -3.47 -3.50 -5.65
C ASN A 222 -2.61 -4.68 -6.17
N GLY A 223 -2.04 -5.51 -5.31
CA GLY A 223 -1.16 -6.60 -5.70
C GLY A 223 0.28 -6.19 -6.02
N CYS A 224 0.67 -4.94 -5.75
CA CYS A 224 2.02 -4.43 -5.97
C CYS A 224 2.99 -4.91 -4.88
N VAL A 225 3.38 -6.18 -4.90
CA VAL A 225 4.26 -6.76 -3.87
C VAL A 225 5.73 -6.42 -4.13
N ARG A 226 6.15 -6.44 -5.39
CA ARG A 226 7.55 -6.21 -5.82
C ARG A 226 7.73 -4.97 -6.70
N GLY A 227 6.74 -4.11 -6.76
CA GLY A 227 6.83 -2.82 -7.49
C GLY A 227 6.59 -2.87 -9.00
N THR A 228 6.53 -4.06 -9.62
CA THR A 228 6.44 -4.20 -11.08
C THR A 228 5.37 -5.19 -11.56
N ASN A 229 4.72 -5.88 -10.65
CA ASN A 229 3.84 -7.01 -10.97
C ASN A 229 2.39 -6.64 -11.31
N THR A 230 2.04 -5.35 -11.22
CA THR A 230 0.75 -4.82 -11.69
C THR A 230 0.97 -3.51 -12.44
N PRO A 231 0.18 -3.23 -13.49
CA PRO A 231 0.21 -1.93 -14.16
C PRO A 231 -0.07 -0.80 -13.17
N ASN A 232 0.61 0.33 -13.32
CA ASN A 232 0.41 1.54 -12.52
C ASN A 232 0.67 1.38 -11.01
N CYS A 233 1.47 0.40 -10.58
CA CYS A 233 1.84 0.20 -9.18
C CYS A 233 2.21 1.49 -8.46
N TYR A 234 3.12 2.28 -9.05
CA TYR A 234 3.66 3.49 -8.39
C TYR A 234 2.64 4.61 -8.21
N THR A 235 1.59 4.66 -9.01
CA THR A 235 0.57 5.72 -8.99
C THR A 235 -0.68 5.32 -8.21
N TYR A 236 -0.86 4.03 -7.90
CA TYR A 236 -2.10 3.53 -7.32
C TYR A 236 -2.42 4.15 -5.96
N SER A 237 -1.46 4.17 -5.02
CA SER A 237 -1.69 4.75 -3.71
C SER A 237 -2.02 6.25 -3.79
N GLY A 238 -1.33 6.99 -4.65
CA GLY A 238 -1.64 8.39 -4.92
C GLY A 238 -3.04 8.60 -5.51
N LYS A 239 -3.47 7.69 -6.40
CA LYS A 239 -4.83 7.69 -6.96
C LYS A 239 -5.88 7.52 -5.86
N VAL A 240 -5.71 6.52 -4.99
CA VAL A 240 -6.64 6.27 -3.87
C VAL A 240 -6.70 7.46 -2.93
N MET A 241 -5.54 8.01 -2.53
CA MET A 241 -5.47 9.16 -1.64
C MET A 241 -6.13 10.40 -2.24
N LYS A 242 -5.88 10.67 -3.53
CA LYS A 242 -6.55 11.78 -4.24
C LYS A 242 -8.08 11.67 -4.18
N TYR A 243 -8.62 10.47 -4.42
CA TYR A 243 -10.06 10.26 -4.32
C TYR A 243 -10.57 10.35 -2.88
N ALA A 244 -9.79 9.91 -1.91
CA ALA A 244 -10.12 10.05 -0.49
C ALA A 244 -10.21 11.53 -0.07
N ASP A 245 -9.22 12.34 -0.46
CA ASP A 245 -9.20 13.78 -0.19
C ASP A 245 -10.37 14.50 -0.86
N GLN A 246 -10.67 14.15 -2.12
CA GLN A 246 -11.83 14.68 -2.83
C GLN A 246 -13.16 14.29 -2.17
N ALA A 247 -13.26 13.06 -1.69
CA ALA A 247 -14.44 12.58 -0.97
C ALA A 247 -14.60 13.33 0.35
N ALA A 248 -13.53 13.44 1.15
CA ALA A 248 -13.55 14.15 2.42
C ALA A 248 -13.99 15.61 2.24
N SER A 249 -13.35 16.34 1.32
CA SER A 249 -13.65 17.74 1.03
C SER A 249 -15.08 17.94 0.51
N ALA A 250 -15.53 17.04 -0.39
CA ALA A 250 -16.88 17.15 -0.94
C ALA A 250 -17.95 16.85 0.11
N MET A 251 -17.74 15.88 0.98
CA MET A 251 -18.70 15.52 2.04
C MET A 251 -18.86 16.65 3.06
N LEU A 252 -17.80 17.36 3.41
CA LEU A 252 -17.88 18.53 4.30
C LEU A 252 -18.78 19.65 3.74
N ASN A 253 -18.83 19.79 2.43
CA ASN A 253 -19.60 20.84 1.74
C ASN A 253 -21.03 20.44 1.37
N ILE A 254 -21.47 19.22 1.69
CA ILE A 254 -22.84 18.79 1.42
C ILE A 254 -23.78 19.36 2.51
N PRO A 255 -24.78 20.19 2.12
CA PRO A 255 -25.75 20.71 3.09
C PRO A 255 -26.60 19.59 3.66
N LEU A 256 -26.87 19.65 4.95
CA LEU A 256 -27.79 18.72 5.60
C LEU A 256 -29.25 19.14 5.32
N PRO A 257 -30.16 18.20 5.11
CA PRO A 257 -31.57 18.50 5.06
C PRO A 257 -32.05 19.01 6.42
N THR A 258 -32.92 20.00 6.39
CA THR A 258 -33.62 20.52 7.56
C THR A 258 -34.39 19.37 8.24
N GLY A 259 -33.94 18.93 9.41
CA GLY A 259 -34.52 17.78 10.14
C GLY A 259 -33.52 16.72 10.57
N LEU A 260 -32.29 16.76 10.05
CA LEU A 260 -31.15 15.98 10.57
C LEU A 260 -30.31 16.80 11.58
N ALA A 261 -30.91 17.80 12.21
CA ALA A 261 -30.27 18.48 13.33
C ALA A 261 -29.92 17.46 14.43
N PRO A 262 -28.73 17.58 15.09
CA PRO A 262 -28.38 16.69 16.17
C PRO A 262 -29.50 16.71 17.21
N ALA A 263 -29.92 15.53 17.65
CA ALA A 263 -30.68 15.44 18.89
C ALA A 263 -29.80 16.04 19.99
N GLU A 264 -30.28 17.11 20.63
CA GLU A 264 -29.65 17.74 21.79
C GLU A 264 -29.43 16.75 22.94
#